data_f59795f8d10445bac9172628b4906c0e
#
_entry.id   f59795f8d10445bac9172628b4906c0e
#
_cell.length_a   1.000
_cell.length_b   1.000
_cell.length_c   1.000
_cell.angle_alpha   90.00
_cell.angle_beta   90.00
_cell.angle_gamma   90.00
#
_symmetry.space_group_name_H-M   'P 1'
#
loop_
_entity.id
_entity.type
_entity.pdbx_description
1 polymer ?
#
loop_
_entity_poly.entity_id
_entity_poly.type
_entity_poly.pdbx_seq_one_letter_code
_entity_poly.pdbx_strand_id
1 'polypeptide(L)'
;MSQQLLLAAREQAERSESAVRAAALMHIARVLARSEQVAAEQLLERAISLTKELDSYAASLLLGNAVYLAAAVSAKHALRLYADHTRTDPFGGAVIGLVNAMAGHGHVDDAIAYLNDPLPGDRFPLSFVNNLAGECRDDETRLKLLRVAARAWKERASSGPGLEEHFAGPAFTAFFGRHWSLLPQEEARPILRDVFHWALEVKTEPHRFLLTEDPADPELASENEHLLFQLVPALQSLEPELARIVLKDHPQLAAAAKRFPMGMQSVHEGSRKFNPACDDAMMIGDSEVIPMTEALANDFEAAFREANDRYARDNDPENPNEAPKECWPSAWEFRNILFKAGQHQGLAAEKHLDRIPDPGLRLFGQIELCAAVEGLPQIGGSITWHSSKPRTGRVCSPAELDEMFGPTVPGVRCPKCKWTPRANNLWSCNCGHRWNTFDTRGLCPDCRYQWEVTGCLQCGEMSPHAEWYVQQ
;
A
#
# COMPACT_ATOMS: atom_id res chain seq x y z
N MET A 1 -7.18 -28.51 -10.74
CA MET A 1 -5.97 -28.80 -9.91
C MET A 1 -5.90 -27.88 -8.70
N SER A 2 -6.06 -26.55 -8.83
CA SER A 2 -6.17 -25.63 -7.67
C SER A 2 -7.36 -25.96 -6.77
N GLN A 3 -8.51 -26.32 -7.36
CA GLN A 3 -9.69 -26.76 -6.61
C GLN A 3 -9.46 -28.05 -5.80
N GLN A 4 -8.65 -28.99 -6.30
CA GLN A 4 -8.31 -30.20 -5.54
C GLN A 4 -7.40 -29.88 -4.35
N LEU A 5 -6.45 -28.96 -4.54
CA LEU A 5 -5.58 -28.50 -3.47
C LEU A 5 -6.37 -27.75 -2.40
N LEU A 6 -7.32 -26.89 -2.82
CA LEU A 6 -8.20 -26.17 -1.91
C LEU A 6 -9.17 -27.09 -1.15
N LEU A 7 -9.68 -28.13 -1.80
CA LEU A 7 -10.51 -29.16 -1.15
C LEU A 7 -9.71 -29.90 -0.08
N ALA A 8 -8.49 -30.32 -0.39
CA ALA A 8 -7.58 -30.94 0.58
C ALA A 8 -7.29 -30.01 1.78
N ALA A 9 -7.06 -28.70 1.51
CA ALA A 9 -6.90 -27.70 2.56
C ALA A 9 -8.15 -27.61 3.46
N ARG A 10 -9.35 -27.65 2.89
CA ARG A 10 -10.60 -27.63 3.64
C ARG A 10 -10.75 -28.86 4.53
N GLU A 11 -10.46 -30.06 4.03
CA GLU A 11 -10.50 -31.28 4.82
C GLU A 11 -9.46 -31.25 5.96
N GLN A 12 -8.29 -30.69 5.72
CA GLN A 12 -7.25 -30.53 6.75
C GLN A 12 -7.70 -29.50 7.81
N ALA A 13 -8.29 -28.38 7.38
CA ALA A 13 -8.84 -27.37 8.30
C ALA A 13 -9.84 -27.97 9.28
N GLU A 14 -10.75 -28.84 8.80
CA GLU A 14 -11.76 -29.50 9.65
C GLU A 14 -11.17 -30.40 10.73
N ARG A 15 -9.95 -30.90 10.53
CA ARG A 15 -9.21 -31.76 11.48
C ARG A 15 -8.29 -30.99 12.40
N SER A 16 -8.13 -29.67 12.18
CA SER A 16 -7.24 -28.82 12.95
C SER A 16 -7.87 -28.35 14.26
N GLU A 17 -7.06 -27.85 15.17
CA GLU A 17 -7.52 -27.17 16.40
C GLU A 17 -8.41 -25.96 16.08
N SER A 18 -9.27 -25.57 17.02
CA SER A 18 -10.34 -24.59 16.78
C SER A 18 -9.87 -23.26 16.22
N ALA A 19 -8.77 -22.70 16.72
CA ALA A 19 -8.23 -21.44 16.22
C ALA A 19 -7.70 -21.54 14.77
N VAL A 20 -6.91 -22.58 14.48
CA VAL A 20 -6.39 -22.85 13.13
C VAL A 20 -7.55 -23.14 12.17
N ARG A 21 -8.56 -23.90 12.63
CA ARG A 21 -9.74 -24.19 11.84
C ARG A 21 -10.49 -22.92 11.46
N ALA A 22 -10.81 -22.07 12.45
CA ALA A 22 -11.52 -20.82 12.22
C ALA A 22 -10.77 -19.93 11.20
N ALA A 23 -9.47 -19.70 11.42
CA ALA A 23 -8.65 -18.91 10.53
C ALA A 23 -8.55 -19.51 9.12
N ALA A 24 -8.27 -20.80 9.00
CA ALA A 24 -8.16 -21.47 7.70
C ALA A 24 -9.47 -21.40 6.90
N LEU A 25 -10.63 -21.57 7.55
CA LEU A 25 -11.93 -21.46 6.88
C LEU A 25 -12.20 -20.03 6.39
N MET A 26 -11.77 -18.99 7.11
CA MET A 26 -11.83 -17.60 6.64
C MET A 26 -11.00 -17.38 5.38
N HIS A 27 -9.75 -17.86 5.37
CA HIS A 27 -8.88 -17.80 4.19
C HIS A 27 -9.41 -18.59 3.00
N ILE A 28 -9.98 -19.79 3.23
CA ILE A 28 -10.62 -20.60 2.18
C ILE A 28 -11.85 -19.88 1.63
N ALA A 29 -12.67 -19.25 2.49
CA ALA A 29 -13.83 -18.47 2.05
C ALA A 29 -13.41 -17.35 1.08
N ARG A 30 -12.32 -16.62 1.38
CA ARG A 30 -11.75 -15.62 0.49
C ARG A 30 -11.40 -16.21 -0.89
N VAL A 31 -10.76 -17.37 -0.94
CA VAL A 31 -10.37 -18.01 -2.23
C VAL A 31 -11.61 -18.43 -3.01
N LEU A 32 -12.65 -18.94 -2.34
CA LEU A 32 -13.89 -19.37 -2.99
C LEU A 32 -14.77 -18.21 -3.48
N ALA A 33 -14.61 -17.02 -2.92
CA ALA A 33 -15.53 -15.90 -3.17
C ALA A 33 -15.70 -15.54 -4.66
N ARG A 34 -14.67 -15.74 -5.49
CA ARG A 34 -14.76 -15.47 -6.94
C ARG A 34 -15.58 -16.50 -7.73
N SER A 35 -15.57 -17.75 -7.29
CA SER A 35 -16.20 -18.86 -8.04
C SER A 35 -17.46 -19.41 -7.40
N GLU A 36 -17.55 -19.33 -6.07
CA GLU A 36 -18.61 -19.96 -5.26
C GLU A 36 -19.07 -19.03 -4.13
N GLN A 37 -19.61 -17.86 -4.49
CA GLN A 37 -19.97 -16.79 -3.55
C GLN A 37 -20.80 -17.28 -2.36
N VAL A 38 -21.86 -18.05 -2.61
CA VAL A 38 -22.75 -18.55 -1.53
C VAL A 38 -22.01 -19.50 -0.58
N ALA A 39 -21.16 -20.37 -1.13
CA ALA A 39 -20.36 -21.27 -0.30
C ALA A 39 -19.31 -20.50 0.51
N ALA A 40 -18.71 -19.45 -0.06
CA ALA A 40 -17.79 -18.58 0.63
C ALA A 40 -18.43 -17.85 1.81
N GLU A 41 -19.62 -17.28 1.62
CA GLU A 41 -20.39 -16.61 2.70
C GLU A 41 -20.73 -17.57 3.83
N GLN A 42 -21.22 -18.78 3.50
CA GLN A 42 -21.54 -19.81 4.50
C GLN A 42 -20.30 -20.25 5.29
N LEU A 43 -19.17 -20.37 4.59
CA LEU A 43 -17.92 -20.78 5.22
C LEU A 43 -17.37 -19.69 6.14
N LEU A 44 -17.47 -18.42 5.73
CA LEU A 44 -17.10 -17.27 6.56
C LEU A 44 -17.96 -17.18 7.83
N GLU A 45 -19.28 -17.30 7.72
CA GLU A 45 -20.18 -17.28 8.88
C GLU A 45 -19.89 -18.43 9.85
N ARG A 46 -19.60 -19.62 9.31
CA ARG A 46 -19.19 -20.76 10.13
C ARG A 46 -17.87 -20.49 10.85
N ALA A 47 -16.87 -19.95 10.15
CA ALA A 47 -15.58 -19.60 10.72
C ALA A 47 -15.70 -18.57 11.84
N ILE A 48 -16.52 -17.51 11.63
CA ILE A 48 -16.85 -16.52 12.67
C ILE A 48 -17.55 -17.17 13.87
N SER A 49 -18.45 -18.13 13.63
CA SER A 49 -19.11 -18.85 14.73
C SER A 49 -18.13 -19.65 15.58
N LEU A 50 -17.10 -20.25 14.97
CA LEU A 50 -16.07 -21.00 15.69
C LEU A 50 -15.20 -20.11 16.59
N THR A 51 -15.05 -18.83 16.29
CA THR A 51 -14.27 -17.92 17.17
C THR A 51 -14.92 -17.73 18.54
N LYS A 52 -16.24 -17.99 18.67
CA LYS A 52 -16.95 -17.92 19.95
C LYS A 52 -16.57 -19.03 20.94
N GLU A 53 -15.92 -20.07 20.44
CA GLU A 53 -15.41 -21.19 21.25
C GLU A 53 -14.00 -20.94 21.76
N LEU A 54 -13.34 -19.87 21.31
CA LEU A 54 -12.00 -19.48 21.68
C LEU A 54 -12.01 -18.56 22.90
N ASP A 55 -10.86 -18.45 23.55
CA ASP A 55 -10.66 -17.39 24.54
C ASP A 55 -10.80 -15.99 23.92
N SER A 56 -11.05 -14.99 24.75
CA SER A 56 -11.35 -13.63 24.28
C SER A 56 -10.19 -12.97 23.53
N TYR A 57 -8.95 -13.30 23.86
CA TYR A 57 -7.76 -12.75 23.20
C TYR A 57 -7.60 -13.32 21.80
N ALA A 58 -7.62 -14.66 21.67
CA ALA A 58 -7.55 -15.33 20.38
C ALA A 58 -8.70 -14.96 19.46
N ALA A 59 -9.92 -14.90 19.99
CA ALA A 59 -11.11 -14.49 19.24
C ALA A 59 -10.96 -13.05 18.70
N SER A 60 -10.50 -12.11 19.52
CA SER A 60 -10.30 -10.71 19.13
C SER A 60 -9.29 -10.56 18.00
N LEU A 61 -8.15 -11.25 18.08
CA LEU A 61 -7.13 -11.21 17.05
C LEU A 61 -7.63 -11.77 15.71
N LEU A 62 -8.28 -12.95 15.74
CA LEU A 62 -8.84 -13.56 14.53
C LEU A 62 -9.95 -12.75 13.90
N LEU A 63 -10.82 -12.15 14.70
CA LEU A 63 -11.92 -11.31 14.20
C LEU A 63 -11.40 -9.98 13.63
N GLY A 64 -10.33 -9.40 14.18
CA GLY A 64 -9.65 -8.26 13.60
C GLY A 64 -9.13 -8.55 12.18
N ASN A 65 -8.47 -9.69 12.00
CA ASN A 65 -8.00 -10.14 10.68
C ASN A 65 -9.17 -10.53 9.75
N ALA A 66 -10.25 -11.08 10.31
CA ALA A 66 -11.41 -11.49 9.56
C ALA A 66 -12.09 -10.33 8.80
N VAL A 67 -11.98 -9.09 9.28
CA VAL A 67 -12.52 -7.90 8.58
C VAL A 67 -11.96 -7.81 7.17
N TYR A 68 -10.65 -7.94 7.03
CA TYR A 68 -9.98 -7.85 5.72
C TYR A 68 -10.27 -9.06 4.82
N LEU A 69 -10.35 -10.25 5.40
CA LEU A 69 -10.73 -11.48 4.70
C LEU A 69 -12.19 -11.43 4.22
N ALA A 70 -13.07 -10.91 5.08
CA ALA A 70 -14.48 -10.75 4.77
C ALA A 70 -14.72 -9.77 3.62
N ALA A 71 -13.88 -8.75 3.46
CA ALA A 71 -13.98 -7.82 2.35
C ALA A 71 -13.87 -8.50 0.98
N ALA A 72 -13.07 -9.57 0.87
CA ALA A 72 -13.01 -10.38 -0.34
C ALA A 72 -14.29 -11.18 -0.62
N VAL A 73 -15.03 -11.50 0.44
CA VAL A 73 -16.27 -12.29 0.34
C VAL A 73 -17.48 -11.38 0.16
N SER A 74 -17.61 -10.33 0.99
CA SER A 74 -18.73 -9.42 0.94
C SER A 74 -18.46 -8.15 1.75
N ALA A 75 -18.68 -6.98 1.15
CA ALA A 75 -18.61 -5.69 1.83
C ALA A 75 -19.49 -5.65 3.09
N LYS A 76 -20.70 -6.20 3.03
CA LYS A 76 -21.62 -6.27 4.16
C LYS A 76 -21.05 -7.03 5.36
N HIS A 77 -20.37 -8.16 5.11
CA HIS A 77 -19.74 -8.94 6.18
C HIS A 77 -18.55 -8.19 6.78
N ALA A 78 -17.71 -7.56 5.94
CA ALA A 78 -16.59 -6.75 6.40
C ALA A 78 -17.06 -5.59 7.30
N LEU A 79 -18.05 -4.83 6.85
CA LEU A 79 -18.63 -3.71 7.61
C LEU A 79 -19.22 -4.15 8.96
N ARG A 80 -19.94 -5.29 8.98
CA ARG A 80 -20.47 -5.84 10.23
C ARG A 80 -19.36 -6.22 11.20
N LEU A 81 -18.36 -6.97 10.74
CA LEU A 81 -17.23 -7.36 11.58
C LEU A 81 -16.43 -6.16 12.07
N TYR A 82 -16.24 -5.17 11.22
CA TYR A 82 -15.58 -3.92 11.60
C TYR A 82 -16.34 -3.20 12.71
N ALA A 83 -17.66 -3.06 12.55
CA ALA A 83 -18.50 -2.42 13.56
C ALA A 83 -18.45 -3.13 14.92
N ASP A 84 -18.40 -4.47 14.90
CA ASP A 84 -18.46 -5.29 16.10
C ASP A 84 -17.10 -5.41 16.83
N HIS A 85 -15.97 -5.37 16.11
CA HIS A 85 -14.69 -5.83 16.65
C HIS A 85 -13.50 -4.87 16.51
N THR A 86 -13.51 -3.89 15.61
CA THR A 86 -12.31 -3.12 15.25
C THR A 86 -12.36 -1.63 15.59
N ARG A 87 -13.46 -1.13 16.15
CA ARG A 87 -13.73 0.31 16.36
C ARG A 87 -12.81 1.06 17.34
N THR A 88 -11.83 0.40 17.91
CA THR A 88 -10.99 0.99 18.99
C THR A 88 -9.68 1.59 18.51
N ASP A 89 -9.44 1.68 17.19
CA ASP A 89 -8.21 2.28 16.68
C ASP A 89 -8.31 3.83 16.70
N PRO A 90 -7.60 4.51 17.63
CA PRO A 90 -7.66 5.96 17.74
C PRO A 90 -6.98 6.71 16.59
N PHE A 91 -6.26 6.00 15.72
CA PHE A 91 -5.45 6.59 14.64
C PHE A 91 -6.10 6.48 13.25
N GLY A 92 -7.30 5.91 13.14
CA GLY A 92 -8.01 5.79 11.85
C GLY A 92 -7.44 4.75 10.89
N GLY A 93 -6.39 4.03 11.26
CA GLY A 93 -5.76 3.00 10.41
C GLY A 93 -6.70 1.85 10.07
N ALA A 94 -7.61 1.53 10.98
CA ALA A 94 -8.60 0.48 10.77
C ALA A 94 -9.59 0.83 9.64
N VAL A 95 -10.04 2.09 9.54
CA VAL A 95 -10.89 2.58 8.44
C VAL A 95 -10.15 2.47 7.10
N ILE A 96 -8.89 2.91 7.07
CA ILE A 96 -8.04 2.82 5.87
C ILE A 96 -7.93 1.36 5.41
N GLY A 97 -7.61 0.46 6.33
CA GLY A 97 -7.52 -0.97 6.04
C GLY A 97 -8.81 -1.55 5.48
N LEU A 98 -9.95 -1.24 6.12
CA LEU A 98 -11.27 -1.68 5.67
C LEU A 98 -11.58 -1.20 4.25
N VAL A 99 -11.51 0.10 4.00
CA VAL A 99 -11.90 0.67 2.71
C VAL A 99 -10.98 0.24 1.58
N ASN A 100 -9.67 0.12 1.84
CA ASN A 100 -8.72 -0.42 0.88
C ASN A 100 -8.98 -1.90 0.57
N ALA A 101 -9.29 -2.72 1.58
CA ALA A 101 -9.64 -4.11 1.36
C ALA A 101 -10.94 -4.24 0.54
N MET A 102 -11.96 -3.45 0.86
CA MET A 102 -13.21 -3.44 0.09
C MET A 102 -12.97 -3.01 -1.37
N ALA A 103 -12.27 -1.90 -1.58
CA ALA A 103 -11.98 -1.37 -2.91
C ALA A 103 -11.13 -2.36 -3.74
N GLY A 104 -10.04 -2.89 -3.18
CA GLY A 104 -9.17 -3.85 -3.84
C GLY A 104 -9.85 -5.18 -4.21
N HIS A 105 -10.97 -5.51 -3.57
CA HIS A 105 -11.82 -6.65 -3.93
C HIS A 105 -13.02 -6.27 -4.81
N GLY A 106 -13.06 -5.05 -5.34
CA GLY A 106 -14.07 -4.60 -6.30
C GLY A 106 -15.35 -4.04 -5.65
N HIS A 107 -15.37 -3.83 -4.33
CA HIS A 107 -16.47 -3.23 -3.58
C HIS A 107 -16.26 -1.72 -3.36
N VAL A 108 -15.74 -1.01 -4.37
CA VAL A 108 -15.41 0.42 -4.27
C VAL A 108 -16.64 1.29 -4.01
N ASP A 109 -17.80 0.97 -4.63
CA ASP A 109 -19.04 1.69 -4.37
C ASP A 109 -19.51 1.53 -2.92
N ASP A 110 -19.37 0.33 -2.33
CA ASP A 110 -19.70 0.08 -0.92
C ASP A 110 -18.73 0.82 0.01
N ALA A 111 -17.44 0.87 -0.33
CA ALA A 111 -16.44 1.64 0.40
C ALA A 111 -16.77 3.14 0.39
N ILE A 112 -17.14 3.70 -0.78
CA ILE A 112 -17.56 5.09 -0.92
C ILE A 112 -18.88 5.35 -0.15
N ALA A 113 -19.83 4.43 -0.22
CA ALA A 113 -21.09 4.53 0.54
C ALA A 113 -20.84 4.58 2.04
N TYR A 114 -19.95 3.71 2.55
CA TYR A 114 -19.52 3.73 3.95
C TYR A 114 -18.85 5.06 4.34
N LEU A 115 -17.94 5.56 3.52
CA LEU A 115 -17.24 6.83 3.76
C LEU A 115 -18.17 8.05 3.68
N ASN A 116 -19.30 7.91 3.00
CA ASN A 116 -20.34 8.95 2.93
C ASN A 116 -21.20 9.03 4.22
N ASP A 117 -21.36 7.92 4.93
CA ASP A 117 -22.10 7.81 6.19
C ASP A 117 -21.35 6.84 7.13
N PRO A 118 -20.17 7.27 7.64
CA PRO A 118 -19.33 6.41 8.46
C PRO A 118 -19.91 6.20 9.87
N LEU A 119 -19.45 5.15 10.54
CA LEU A 119 -19.77 4.92 11.93
C LEU A 119 -19.27 6.09 12.81
N PRO A 120 -19.97 6.39 13.93
CA PRO A 120 -19.55 7.46 14.84
C PRO A 120 -18.10 7.29 15.30
N GLY A 121 -17.29 8.31 15.08
CA GLY A 121 -15.85 8.32 15.40
C GLY A 121 -14.93 8.02 14.23
N ASP A 122 -15.44 7.41 13.17
CA ASP A 122 -14.67 7.18 11.96
C ASP A 122 -14.60 8.46 11.10
N ARG A 123 -13.49 8.63 10.40
CA ARG A 123 -13.24 9.77 9.52
C ARG A 123 -12.86 9.30 8.14
N PHE A 124 -13.16 10.14 7.15
CA PHE A 124 -12.70 9.91 5.79
C PHE A 124 -11.16 10.04 5.73
N PRO A 125 -10.42 9.00 5.30
CA PRO A 125 -8.98 9.04 5.21
C PRO A 125 -8.53 9.78 3.96
N LEU A 126 -8.53 11.13 3.99
CA LEU A 126 -8.17 11.98 2.85
C LEU A 126 -6.78 11.69 2.28
N SER A 127 -5.83 11.29 3.11
CA SER A 127 -4.48 10.88 2.70
C SER A 127 -4.47 9.68 1.73
N PHE A 128 -5.53 8.87 1.72
CA PHE A 128 -5.68 7.67 0.88
C PHE A 128 -6.66 7.85 -0.29
N VAL A 129 -7.15 9.08 -0.52
CA VAL A 129 -8.17 9.34 -1.55
C VAL A 129 -7.71 8.95 -2.97
N ASN A 130 -6.42 9.15 -3.27
CA ASN A 130 -5.87 8.79 -4.59
C ASN A 130 -5.82 7.26 -4.79
N ASN A 131 -5.57 6.48 -3.74
CA ASN A 131 -5.61 5.02 -3.80
C ASN A 131 -7.03 4.53 -4.12
N LEU A 132 -8.04 5.09 -3.44
CA LEU A 132 -9.44 4.77 -3.72
C LEU A 132 -9.86 5.21 -5.13
N ALA A 133 -9.35 6.35 -5.61
CA ALA A 133 -9.60 6.82 -6.96
C ALA A 133 -9.03 5.88 -8.03
N GLY A 134 -7.89 5.24 -7.75
CA GLY A 134 -7.29 4.22 -8.61
C GLY A 134 -8.17 2.98 -8.78
N GLU A 135 -8.97 2.63 -7.77
CA GLU A 135 -9.90 1.50 -7.83
C GLU A 135 -11.24 1.85 -8.53
N CYS A 136 -11.51 3.14 -8.78
CA CYS A 136 -12.72 3.58 -9.48
C CYS A 136 -12.61 3.27 -10.98
N ARG A 137 -13.49 2.42 -11.50
CA ARG A 137 -13.48 1.99 -12.91
C ARG A 137 -14.02 3.01 -13.89
N ASP A 138 -14.84 3.94 -13.44
CA ASP A 138 -15.53 4.94 -14.26
C ASP A 138 -15.61 6.31 -13.56
N ASP A 139 -15.96 7.33 -14.34
CA ASP A 139 -16.05 8.71 -13.87
C ASP A 139 -17.26 8.94 -12.95
N GLU A 140 -18.31 8.12 -13.03
CA GLU A 140 -19.44 8.23 -12.12
C GLU A 140 -19.01 7.85 -10.68
N THR A 141 -18.29 6.75 -10.54
CA THR A 141 -17.75 6.31 -9.24
C THR A 141 -16.70 7.31 -8.72
N ARG A 142 -15.83 7.85 -9.58
CA ARG A 142 -14.89 8.93 -9.21
C ARG A 142 -15.60 10.20 -8.76
N LEU A 143 -16.69 10.57 -9.43
CA LEU A 143 -17.50 11.72 -9.03
C LEU A 143 -18.14 11.53 -7.64
N LYS A 144 -18.66 10.33 -7.35
CA LYS A 144 -19.17 10.00 -6.03
C LYS A 144 -18.07 10.16 -4.97
N LEU A 145 -16.91 9.57 -5.21
CA LEU A 145 -15.75 9.69 -4.32
C LEU A 145 -15.33 11.16 -4.13
N LEU A 146 -15.27 11.94 -5.20
CA LEU A 146 -14.89 13.35 -5.14
C LEU A 146 -15.85 14.17 -4.28
N ARG A 147 -17.16 13.93 -4.37
CA ARG A 147 -18.16 14.61 -3.53
C ARG A 147 -18.02 14.25 -2.06
N VAL A 148 -17.79 12.97 -1.75
CA VAL A 148 -17.59 12.50 -0.37
C VAL A 148 -16.28 13.09 0.20
N ALA A 149 -15.19 13.03 -0.55
CA ALA A 149 -13.91 13.59 -0.16
C ALA A 149 -13.97 15.12 0.03
N ALA A 150 -14.69 15.84 -0.84
CA ALA A 150 -14.89 17.28 -0.72
C ALA A 150 -15.69 17.69 0.55
N ARG A 151 -16.65 16.84 0.97
CA ARG A 151 -17.34 17.02 2.26
C ARG A 151 -16.38 16.83 3.41
N ALA A 152 -15.65 15.72 3.43
CA ALA A 152 -14.65 15.45 4.46
C ALA A 152 -13.57 16.55 4.53
N TRP A 153 -13.19 17.10 3.37
CA TRP A 153 -12.28 18.25 3.29
C TRP A 153 -12.82 19.48 4.04
N LYS A 154 -14.10 19.81 3.91
CA LYS A 154 -14.74 20.91 4.64
C LYS A 154 -14.85 20.64 6.13
N GLU A 155 -15.14 19.42 6.52
CA GLU A 155 -15.31 19.01 7.90
C GLU A 155 -13.98 18.97 8.69
N ARG A 156 -12.82 18.77 8.00
CA ARG A 156 -11.50 18.73 8.64
C ARG A 156 -11.16 20.01 9.42
N ALA A 157 -11.60 21.16 8.93
CA ALA A 157 -11.36 22.46 9.58
C ALA A 157 -11.89 22.52 11.01
N SER A 158 -12.83 21.62 11.37
CA SER A 158 -13.44 21.53 12.69
C SER A 158 -12.66 20.60 13.65
N SER A 159 -11.59 19.94 13.19
CA SER A 159 -11.03 18.77 13.87
C SER A 159 -9.65 18.96 14.48
N GLY A 160 -9.05 20.16 14.46
CA GLY A 160 -7.72 20.42 15.04
C GLY A 160 -6.54 19.64 14.37
N PRO A 161 -5.30 20.09 14.55
CA PRO A 161 -4.14 19.51 13.84
C PRO A 161 -3.82 18.09 14.35
N GLY A 162 -3.77 17.12 13.42
CA GLY A 162 -3.31 15.75 13.63
C GLY A 162 -2.32 15.32 12.57
N LEU A 163 -1.61 14.21 12.79
CA LEU A 163 -0.63 13.63 11.84
C LEU A 163 -1.25 13.38 10.43
N GLU A 164 -2.55 13.06 10.37
CA GLU A 164 -3.28 12.86 9.12
C GLU A 164 -3.41 14.16 8.30
N GLU A 165 -3.44 15.32 8.97
CA GLU A 165 -3.61 16.62 8.32
C GLU A 165 -2.43 16.98 7.41
N HIS A 166 -1.22 16.57 7.77
CA HIS A 166 -0.01 16.81 6.96
C HIS A 166 -0.07 16.10 5.59
N PHE A 167 -0.65 14.90 5.52
CA PHE A 167 -0.77 14.12 4.27
C PHE A 167 -2.09 14.34 3.54
N ALA A 168 -3.15 14.65 4.27
CA ALA A 168 -4.50 14.81 3.74
C ALA A 168 -4.62 15.97 2.75
N GLY A 169 -3.98 17.10 3.05
CA GLY A 169 -4.04 18.30 2.23
C GLY A 169 -3.41 18.12 0.84
N PRO A 170 -2.13 17.68 0.74
CA PRO A 170 -1.51 17.39 -0.55
C PRO A 170 -2.27 16.33 -1.35
N ALA A 171 -2.70 15.24 -0.71
CA ALA A 171 -3.42 14.16 -1.38
C ALA A 171 -4.77 14.64 -1.95
N PHE A 172 -5.55 15.42 -1.17
CA PHE A 172 -6.81 15.95 -1.67
C PHE A 172 -6.61 17.00 -2.76
N THR A 173 -5.58 17.86 -2.65
CA THR A 173 -5.23 18.83 -3.69
C THR A 173 -4.91 18.14 -5.02
N ALA A 174 -4.12 17.07 -4.99
CA ALA A 174 -3.79 16.27 -6.15
C ALA A 174 -5.04 15.61 -6.76
N PHE A 175 -5.87 15.00 -5.92
CA PHE A 175 -7.11 14.36 -6.34
C PHE A 175 -8.10 15.35 -6.94
N PHE A 176 -8.36 16.46 -6.26
CA PHE A 176 -9.24 17.51 -6.78
C PHE A 176 -8.69 18.12 -8.06
N GLY A 177 -7.41 18.48 -8.10
CA GLY A 177 -6.77 19.06 -9.28
C GLY A 177 -6.86 18.18 -10.53
N ARG A 178 -6.89 16.85 -10.36
CA ARG A 178 -7.03 15.88 -11.44
C ARG A 178 -8.48 15.70 -11.89
N HIS A 179 -9.44 15.75 -10.98
CA HIS A 179 -10.81 15.31 -11.21
C HIS A 179 -11.88 16.43 -11.11
N TRP A 180 -11.49 17.68 -10.87
CA TRP A 180 -12.41 18.81 -10.69
C TRP A 180 -13.46 18.95 -11.82
N SER A 181 -13.07 18.63 -13.06
CA SER A 181 -13.93 18.73 -14.22
C SER A 181 -15.11 17.75 -14.25
N LEU A 182 -15.11 16.75 -13.39
CA LEU A 182 -16.26 15.86 -13.17
C LEU A 182 -17.39 16.55 -12.40
N LEU A 183 -17.10 17.62 -11.66
CA LEU A 183 -18.09 18.38 -10.91
C LEU A 183 -18.73 19.48 -11.79
N PRO A 184 -20.01 19.78 -11.59
CA PRO A 184 -20.60 21.04 -12.06
C PRO A 184 -19.78 22.23 -11.53
N GLN A 185 -19.68 23.30 -12.33
CA GLN A 185 -18.86 24.48 -11.98
C GLN A 185 -19.26 25.12 -10.64
N GLU A 186 -20.55 25.13 -10.33
CA GLU A 186 -21.10 25.64 -9.08
C GLU A 186 -20.70 24.82 -7.86
N GLU A 187 -20.46 23.52 -8.02
CA GLU A 187 -19.92 22.65 -6.97
C GLU A 187 -18.38 22.76 -6.87
N ALA A 188 -17.68 22.78 -8.01
CA ALA A 188 -16.24 22.80 -8.08
C ALA A 188 -15.62 24.11 -7.56
N ARG A 189 -16.22 25.25 -7.87
CA ARG A 189 -15.69 26.58 -7.55
C ARG A 189 -15.46 26.84 -6.05
N PRO A 190 -16.44 26.59 -5.17
CA PRO A 190 -16.19 26.74 -3.73
C PRO A 190 -15.11 25.82 -3.18
N ILE A 191 -15.05 24.59 -3.67
CA ILE A 191 -14.01 23.62 -3.28
C ILE A 191 -12.64 24.14 -3.74
N LEU A 192 -12.52 24.59 -4.99
CA LEU A 192 -11.30 25.16 -5.52
C LEU A 192 -10.79 26.31 -4.65
N ARG A 193 -11.67 27.23 -4.24
CA ARG A 193 -11.30 28.37 -3.38
C ARG A 193 -10.77 27.92 -2.04
N ASP A 194 -11.43 26.96 -1.40
CA ASP A 194 -11.01 26.42 -0.09
C ASP A 194 -9.65 25.72 -0.19
N VAL A 195 -9.45 24.86 -1.19
CA VAL A 195 -8.17 24.17 -1.42
C VAL A 195 -7.05 25.14 -1.79
N PHE A 196 -7.37 26.13 -2.62
CA PHE A 196 -6.43 27.17 -3.02
C PHE A 196 -5.94 28.01 -1.81
N HIS A 197 -6.86 28.46 -0.95
CA HIS A 197 -6.49 29.19 0.27
C HIS A 197 -5.63 28.34 1.19
N TRP A 198 -6.00 27.09 1.38
CA TRP A 198 -5.18 26.16 2.15
C TRP A 198 -3.77 26.01 1.56
N ALA A 199 -3.65 25.82 0.24
CA ALA A 199 -2.36 25.66 -0.44
C ALA A 199 -1.45 26.90 -0.30
N LEU A 200 -2.02 28.11 -0.17
CA LEU A 200 -1.27 29.32 0.11
C LEU A 200 -0.79 29.44 1.56
N GLU A 201 -1.55 28.90 2.51
CA GLU A 201 -1.28 29.01 3.95
C GLU A 201 -0.36 27.93 4.49
N VAL A 202 -0.18 26.83 3.76
CA VAL A 202 0.72 25.73 4.17
C VAL A 202 2.12 26.28 4.34
N LYS A 203 2.66 26.11 5.54
CA LYS A 203 4.05 26.45 5.84
C LYS A 203 4.94 25.33 5.36
N THR A 204 5.67 25.57 4.32
CA THR A 204 6.63 24.61 3.77
C THR A 204 8.03 25.17 3.81
N GLU A 205 9.00 24.28 3.94
CA GLU A 205 10.39 24.64 3.75
C GLU A 205 10.65 24.96 2.27
N PRO A 206 11.60 25.85 1.94
CA PRO A 206 11.91 26.16 0.55
C PRO A 206 12.60 24.97 -0.12
N HIS A 207 11.83 24.17 -0.84
CA HIS A 207 12.31 23.07 -1.67
C HIS A 207 12.05 23.36 -3.14
N ARG A 208 12.99 22.97 -3.99
CA ARG A 208 12.80 23.01 -5.44
C ARG A 208 12.13 21.72 -5.89
N PHE A 209 11.06 21.86 -6.65
CA PHE A 209 10.33 20.74 -7.25
C PHE A 209 10.60 20.69 -8.76
N LEU A 210 11.23 19.62 -9.20
CA LEU A 210 11.37 19.31 -10.62
C LEU A 210 10.11 18.61 -11.10
N LEU A 211 9.51 19.10 -12.17
CA LEU A 211 8.32 18.49 -12.76
C LEU A 211 8.67 17.31 -13.69
N THR A 212 9.86 17.31 -14.27
CA THR A 212 10.35 16.26 -15.17
C THR A 212 11.84 15.98 -14.93
N GLU A 213 12.40 14.99 -15.60
CA GLU A 213 13.84 14.71 -15.61
C GLU A 213 14.63 15.63 -16.54
N ASP A 214 13.95 16.42 -17.39
CA ASP A 214 14.59 17.34 -18.31
C ASP A 214 14.99 18.63 -17.57
N PRO A 215 16.29 18.93 -17.47
CA PRO A 215 16.76 20.14 -16.79
C PRO A 215 16.36 21.45 -17.52
N ALA A 216 15.84 21.35 -18.74
CA ALA A 216 15.28 22.49 -19.47
C ALA A 216 13.84 22.81 -19.08
N ASP A 217 13.14 21.90 -18.41
CA ASP A 217 11.78 22.12 -17.95
C ASP A 217 11.75 23.00 -16.68
N PRO A 218 10.68 23.76 -16.48
CA PRO A 218 10.54 24.65 -15.32
C PRO A 218 10.58 23.89 -13.99
N GLU A 219 11.33 24.44 -13.04
CA GLU A 219 11.33 24.03 -11.64
C GLU A 219 10.36 24.92 -10.84
N LEU A 220 9.69 24.35 -9.85
CA LEU A 220 8.87 25.09 -8.89
C LEU A 220 9.70 25.42 -7.64
N ALA A 221 9.50 26.60 -7.06
CA ALA A 221 10.35 27.11 -5.99
C ALA A 221 10.00 26.54 -4.61
N SER A 222 8.81 25.96 -4.45
CA SER A 222 8.32 25.50 -3.15
C SER A 222 7.21 24.44 -3.30
N GLU A 223 6.92 23.75 -2.22
CA GLU A 223 5.76 22.86 -2.13
C GLU A 223 4.44 23.60 -2.41
N ASN A 224 4.32 24.86 -1.93
CA ASN A 224 3.15 25.69 -2.23
C ASN A 224 2.97 25.86 -3.74
N GLU A 225 4.05 26.16 -4.48
CA GLU A 225 3.96 26.27 -5.94
C GLU A 225 3.62 24.92 -6.59
N HIS A 226 4.10 23.80 -6.05
CA HIS A 226 3.72 22.47 -6.52
C HIS A 226 2.23 22.18 -6.28
N LEU A 227 1.70 22.51 -5.10
CA LEU A 227 0.26 22.39 -4.82
C LEU A 227 -0.57 23.31 -5.73
N LEU A 228 -0.14 24.56 -5.90
CA LEU A 228 -0.80 25.50 -6.79
C LEU A 228 -0.76 25.03 -8.25
N PHE A 229 0.35 24.44 -8.69
CA PHE A 229 0.48 23.90 -10.05
C PHE A 229 -0.58 22.84 -10.36
N GLN A 230 -0.90 21.99 -9.40
CA GLN A 230 -1.96 20.99 -9.54
C GLN A 230 -3.34 21.64 -9.73
N LEU A 231 -3.55 22.84 -9.19
CA LEU A 231 -4.81 23.59 -9.28
C LEU A 231 -4.90 24.53 -10.48
N VAL A 232 -3.78 24.83 -11.16
CA VAL A 232 -3.75 25.81 -12.27
C VAL A 232 -4.82 25.56 -13.34
N PRO A 233 -5.04 24.33 -13.86
CA PRO A 233 -6.07 24.08 -14.86
C PRO A 233 -7.49 24.45 -14.37
N ALA A 234 -7.79 24.09 -13.11
CA ALA A 234 -9.06 24.44 -12.49
C ALA A 234 -9.19 25.97 -12.25
N LEU A 235 -8.13 26.63 -11.80
CA LEU A 235 -8.10 28.10 -11.60
C LEU A 235 -8.33 28.80 -12.94
N GLN A 236 -7.64 28.44 -14.00
CA GLN A 236 -7.81 29.04 -15.32
C GLN A 236 -9.22 28.88 -15.88
N SER A 237 -9.87 27.75 -15.60
CA SER A 237 -11.22 27.48 -16.07
C SER A 237 -12.31 28.14 -15.22
N LEU A 238 -12.20 28.06 -13.90
CA LEU A 238 -13.25 28.46 -12.96
C LEU A 238 -13.06 29.87 -12.40
N GLU A 239 -11.82 30.34 -12.25
CA GLU A 239 -11.45 31.62 -11.62
C GLU A 239 -10.33 32.32 -12.43
N PRO A 240 -10.58 32.68 -13.72
CA PRO A 240 -9.53 33.16 -14.63
C PRO A 240 -8.80 34.42 -14.15
N GLU A 241 -9.49 35.35 -13.47
CA GLU A 241 -8.84 36.54 -12.91
C GLU A 241 -7.91 36.19 -11.74
N LEU A 242 -8.32 35.25 -10.89
CA LEU A 242 -7.48 34.76 -9.79
C LEU A 242 -6.26 34.04 -10.36
N ALA A 243 -6.45 33.16 -11.37
CA ALA A 243 -5.36 32.49 -12.05
C ALA A 243 -4.34 33.50 -12.63
N ARG A 244 -4.81 34.59 -13.25
CA ARG A 244 -3.95 35.63 -13.81
C ARG A 244 -3.10 36.32 -12.72
N ILE A 245 -3.69 36.61 -11.56
CA ILE A 245 -2.99 37.24 -10.44
C ILE A 245 -1.92 36.27 -9.92
N VAL A 246 -2.29 35.04 -9.62
CA VAL A 246 -1.37 34.00 -9.07
C VAL A 246 -0.19 33.75 -10.02
N LEU A 247 -0.45 33.56 -11.31
CA LEU A 247 0.61 33.33 -12.29
C LEU A 247 1.51 34.54 -12.50
N LYS A 248 1.01 35.75 -12.27
CA LYS A 248 1.84 36.97 -12.28
C LYS A 248 2.79 37.04 -11.08
N ASP A 249 2.30 36.64 -9.91
CA ASP A 249 3.05 36.73 -8.65
C ASP A 249 4.04 35.55 -8.48
N HIS A 250 3.86 34.44 -9.26
CA HIS A 250 4.68 33.24 -9.25
C HIS A 250 5.25 32.94 -10.65
N PRO A 251 6.37 33.57 -11.06
CA PRO A 251 6.91 33.43 -12.42
C PRO A 251 7.30 32.00 -12.82
N GLN A 252 7.79 31.19 -11.86
CA GLN A 252 8.16 29.78 -12.09
C GLN A 252 6.91 28.92 -12.31
N LEU A 253 5.88 29.13 -11.51
CA LEU A 253 4.56 28.51 -11.71
C LEU A 253 3.96 28.89 -13.06
N ALA A 254 4.11 30.17 -13.48
CA ALA A 254 3.64 30.61 -14.79
C ALA A 254 4.38 29.92 -15.96
N ALA A 255 5.71 29.76 -15.82
CA ALA A 255 6.51 29.02 -16.79
C ALA A 255 6.09 27.55 -16.87
N ALA A 256 5.86 26.91 -15.71
CA ALA A 256 5.36 25.54 -15.62
C ALA A 256 3.97 25.39 -16.25
N ALA A 257 3.04 26.28 -15.93
CA ALA A 257 1.68 26.27 -16.50
C ALA A 257 1.67 26.47 -18.02
N LYS A 258 2.60 27.30 -18.55
CA LYS A 258 2.76 27.47 -20.00
C LYS A 258 3.33 26.20 -20.67
N ARG A 259 4.27 25.54 -20.04
CA ARG A 259 4.90 24.32 -20.54
C ARG A 259 3.94 23.12 -20.44
N PHE A 260 3.16 23.04 -19.37
CA PHE A 260 2.26 21.95 -19.03
C PHE A 260 0.84 22.48 -18.78
N PRO A 261 0.07 22.80 -19.84
CA PRO A 261 -1.21 23.51 -19.72
C PRO A 261 -2.31 22.73 -19.00
N MET A 262 -2.24 21.40 -18.99
CA MET A 262 -3.15 20.55 -18.24
C MET A 262 -2.58 20.14 -16.86
N GLY A 263 -1.61 20.90 -16.32
CA GLY A 263 -0.98 20.60 -15.06
C GLY A 263 -0.24 19.27 -15.06
N MET A 264 -0.39 18.48 -14.00
CA MET A 264 0.27 17.18 -13.86
C MET A 264 -0.07 16.20 -14.98
N GLN A 265 -1.26 16.26 -15.57
CA GLN A 265 -1.61 15.42 -16.71
C GLN A 265 -0.67 15.67 -17.90
N SER A 266 -0.39 16.92 -18.23
CA SER A 266 0.59 17.23 -19.30
C SER A 266 2.02 16.81 -18.98
N VAL A 267 2.41 16.85 -17.68
CA VAL A 267 3.70 16.35 -17.22
C VAL A 267 3.81 14.86 -17.50
N HIS A 268 2.80 14.10 -17.15
CA HIS A 268 2.74 12.66 -17.35
C HIS A 268 2.73 12.27 -18.84
N GLU A 269 1.93 12.93 -19.65
CA GLU A 269 1.86 12.70 -21.10
C GLU A 269 3.19 13.03 -21.82
N GLY A 270 3.94 14.00 -21.31
CA GLY A 270 5.25 14.40 -21.84
C GLY A 270 6.39 13.45 -21.47
N SER A 271 6.25 12.64 -20.45
CA SER A 271 7.28 11.72 -20.00
C SER A 271 7.18 10.40 -20.78
N ARG A 272 8.20 10.09 -21.60
CA ARG A 272 8.24 8.84 -22.42
C ARG A 272 8.23 7.54 -21.61
N LYS A 273 8.34 7.60 -20.28
CA LYS A 273 8.30 6.46 -19.35
C LYS A 273 6.99 6.38 -18.58
N PHE A 274 6.03 7.23 -18.89
CA PHE A 274 4.74 7.20 -18.21
C PHE A 274 3.98 5.92 -18.58
N ASN A 275 3.76 5.09 -17.57
CA ASN A 275 2.82 3.98 -17.68
C ASN A 275 1.51 4.45 -17.02
N PRO A 276 0.44 4.74 -17.82
CA PRO A 276 -0.85 5.21 -17.27
C PRO A 276 -1.41 4.28 -16.20
N ALA A 277 -1.02 3.02 -16.23
CA ALA A 277 -1.36 2.05 -15.21
C ALA A 277 -0.73 2.31 -13.83
N CYS A 278 0.36 3.08 -13.73
CA CYS A 278 0.99 3.41 -12.45
C CYS A 278 0.36 4.60 -11.72
N ASP A 279 -0.37 5.47 -12.44
CA ASP A 279 -1.00 6.66 -11.85
C ASP A 279 -2.41 6.39 -11.31
N ASP A 280 -3.11 5.39 -11.85
CA ASP A 280 -4.49 5.06 -11.48
C ASP A 280 -4.62 3.72 -10.74
N ALA A 281 -3.56 2.95 -10.67
CA ALA A 281 -3.62 1.66 -10.03
C ALA A 281 -2.33 1.40 -9.26
N MET A 282 -2.46 1.12 -8.00
CA MET A 282 -1.65 0.04 -7.46
C MET A 282 -2.10 -1.19 -8.26
N MET A 283 -1.41 -1.45 -9.39
CA MET A 283 -1.74 -2.53 -10.29
C MET A 283 -1.80 -3.83 -9.50
N ILE A 284 -3.02 -4.30 -9.29
CA ILE A 284 -3.25 -5.73 -9.33
C ILE A 284 -3.15 -6.05 -10.83
N GLY A 285 -1.91 -6.12 -11.33
CA GLY A 285 -1.67 -6.47 -12.70
C GLY A 285 -2.23 -7.85 -12.98
N ASP A 286 -2.81 -8.02 -14.15
CA ASP A 286 -2.81 -9.32 -14.80
C ASP A 286 -1.37 -9.79 -14.76
N SER A 287 -1.06 -10.65 -13.77
CA SER A 287 0.29 -11.11 -13.52
C SER A 287 0.61 -12.08 -14.66
N GLU A 288 1.30 -11.58 -15.67
CA GLU A 288 2.14 -12.46 -16.47
C GLU A 288 2.99 -13.26 -15.49
N VAL A 289 2.90 -14.57 -15.56
CA VAL A 289 3.70 -15.48 -14.74
C VAL A 289 5.16 -15.18 -15.05
N ILE A 290 5.82 -14.41 -14.21
CA ILE A 290 7.24 -14.10 -14.36
C ILE A 290 8.01 -15.39 -14.04
N PRO A 291 8.80 -15.93 -14.97
CA PRO A 291 9.55 -17.15 -14.71
C PRO A 291 10.50 -16.98 -13.51
N MET A 292 10.61 -18.03 -12.71
CA MET A 292 11.56 -18.06 -11.59
C MET A 292 12.99 -17.99 -12.14
N THR A 293 13.67 -16.88 -11.88
CA THR A 293 15.10 -16.72 -12.17
C THR A 293 15.95 -17.35 -11.07
N GLU A 294 17.25 -17.62 -11.34
CA GLU A 294 18.18 -18.13 -10.34
C GLU A 294 18.32 -17.17 -9.15
N ALA A 295 18.30 -15.87 -9.38
CA ALA A 295 18.31 -14.85 -8.32
C ALA A 295 17.06 -14.93 -7.41
N LEU A 296 15.87 -15.07 -8.01
CA LEU A 296 14.63 -15.29 -7.27
C LEU A 296 14.66 -16.62 -6.48
N ALA A 297 15.25 -17.69 -7.03
CA ALA A 297 15.38 -18.96 -6.33
C ALA A 297 16.29 -18.84 -5.09
N ASN A 298 17.38 -18.07 -5.16
CA ASN A 298 18.27 -17.83 -4.04
C ASN A 298 17.61 -16.97 -2.95
N ASP A 299 16.86 -15.94 -3.33
CA ASP A 299 16.07 -15.13 -2.40
C ASP A 299 14.99 -15.98 -1.72
N PHE A 300 14.42 -16.93 -2.43
CA PHE A 300 13.42 -17.86 -1.92
C PHE A 300 14.01 -18.79 -0.86
N GLU A 301 15.22 -19.33 -1.08
CA GLU A 301 15.93 -20.13 -0.11
C GLU A 301 16.30 -19.35 1.14
N ALA A 302 16.70 -18.08 0.99
CA ALA A 302 16.98 -17.20 2.12
C ALA A 302 15.70 -16.90 2.93
N ALA A 303 14.58 -16.62 2.25
CA ALA A 303 13.30 -16.36 2.88
C ALA A 303 12.79 -17.56 3.70
N PHE A 304 12.91 -18.79 3.15
CA PHE A 304 12.54 -19.99 3.90
C PHE A 304 13.38 -20.21 5.16
N ARG A 305 14.67 -19.93 5.10
CA ARG A 305 15.54 -20.03 6.30
C ARG A 305 15.11 -19.02 7.36
N GLU A 306 14.86 -17.77 6.97
CA GLU A 306 14.42 -16.72 7.88
C GLU A 306 13.05 -17.05 8.51
N ALA A 307 12.11 -17.56 7.71
CA ALA A 307 10.80 -18.00 8.20
C ALA A 307 10.92 -19.16 9.21
N ASN A 308 11.82 -20.12 8.97
CA ASN A 308 12.06 -21.22 9.92
C ASN A 308 12.74 -20.74 11.21
N ASP A 309 13.69 -19.80 11.12
CA ASP A 309 14.31 -19.19 12.30
C ASP A 309 13.28 -18.38 13.10
N ARG A 310 12.33 -17.74 12.44
CA ARG A 310 11.20 -17.05 13.06
C ARG A 310 10.26 -18.03 13.75
N TYR A 311 9.93 -19.12 13.06
CA TYR A 311 9.09 -20.17 13.62
C TYR A 311 9.70 -20.79 14.89
N ALA A 312 11.01 -20.99 14.92
CA ALA A 312 11.69 -21.48 16.11
C ALA A 312 11.52 -20.53 17.32
N ARG A 313 11.47 -19.22 17.07
CA ARG A 313 11.20 -18.21 18.11
C ARG A 313 9.73 -18.16 18.50
N ASP A 314 8.82 -18.23 17.52
CA ASP A 314 7.37 -18.22 17.78
C ASP A 314 6.92 -19.47 18.55
N ASN A 315 7.64 -20.59 18.40
CA ASN A 315 7.36 -21.89 19.02
C ASN A 315 8.35 -22.23 20.17
N ASP A 316 8.93 -21.20 20.80
CA ASP A 316 9.86 -21.38 21.93
C ASP A 316 9.11 -21.93 23.17
N PRO A 317 9.43 -23.11 23.67
CA PRO A 317 8.76 -23.67 24.84
C PRO A 317 9.03 -22.90 26.15
N GLU A 318 10.11 -22.12 26.22
CA GLU A 318 10.44 -21.27 27.39
C GLU A 318 9.67 -19.93 27.36
N ASN A 319 9.21 -19.50 26.16
CA ASN A 319 8.46 -18.26 25.97
C ASN A 319 7.40 -18.45 24.87
N PRO A 320 6.34 -19.24 25.14
CA PRO A 320 5.34 -19.60 24.13
C PRO A 320 4.59 -18.37 23.62
N ASN A 321 4.42 -18.31 22.30
CA ASN A 321 3.56 -17.31 21.68
C ASN A 321 2.07 -17.72 21.87
N GLU A 322 1.37 -16.99 22.71
CA GLU A 322 -0.04 -17.28 23.07
C GLU A 322 -1.03 -16.86 21.97
N ALA A 323 -0.59 -16.12 20.99
CA ALA A 323 -1.44 -15.72 19.86
C ALA A 323 -1.83 -16.93 18.99
N PRO A 324 -3.00 -16.93 18.33
CA PRO A 324 -3.34 -17.92 17.32
C PRO A 324 -2.24 -18.03 16.26
N LYS A 325 -1.95 -19.25 15.79
CA LYS A 325 -0.87 -19.50 14.83
C LYS A 325 -0.97 -18.68 13.56
N GLU A 326 -2.17 -18.34 13.12
CA GLU A 326 -2.41 -17.44 11.97
C GLU A 326 -1.79 -16.04 12.19
N CYS A 327 -1.77 -15.57 13.45
CA CYS A 327 -1.22 -14.27 13.86
C CYS A 327 0.30 -14.31 14.12
N TRP A 328 0.94 -15.47 14.05
CA TRP A 328 2.37 -15.58 14.25
C TRP A 328 3.16 -14.89 13.13
N PRO A 329 4.24 -14.17 13.43
CA PRO A 329 5.10 -13.60 12.40
C PRO A 329 5.58 -14.61 11.37
N SER A 330 5.92 -15.83 11.78
CA SER A 330 6.32 -16.92 10.89
C SER A 330 5.18 -17.39 9.96
N ALA A 331 3.94 -17.38 10.44
CA ALA A 331 2.78 -17.72 9.61
C ALA A 331 2.65 -16.75 8.43
N TRP A 332 2.82 -15.47 8.71
CA TRP A 332 2.78 -14.44 7.69
C TRP A 332 3.92 -14.60 6.67
N GLU A 333 5.13 -14.90 7.14
CA GLU A 333 6.29 -15.14 6.27
C GLU A 333 6.09 -16.35 5.36
N PHE A 334 5.64 -17.50 5.88
CA PHE A 334 5.36 -18.69 5.07
C PHE A 334 4.25 -18.45 4.05
N ARG A 335 3.18 -17.75 4.43
CA ARG A 335 2.10 -17.39 3.51
C ARG A 335 2.63 -16.55 2.35
N ASN A 336 3.45 -15.52 2.63
CA ASN A 336 4.06 -14.68 1.61
C ASN A 336 4.98 -15.46 0.67
N ILE A 337 5.79 -16.36 1.20
CA ILE A 337 6.69 -17.21 0.43
C ILE A 337 5.87 -18.07 -0.55
N LEU A 338 4.84 -18.76 -0.04
CA LEU A 338 4.02 -19.63 -0.86
C LEU A 338 3.16 -18.86 -1.88
N PHE A 339 2.68 -17.66 -1.51
CA PHE A 339 1.98 -16.78 -2.44
C PHE A 339 2.90 -16.37 -3.62
N LYS A 340 4.09 -15.86 -3.34
CA LYS A 340 5.08 -15.50 -4.38
C LYS A 340 5.50 -16.71 -5.21
N ALA A 341 5.71 -17.85 -4.56
CA ALA A 341 6.01 -19.09 -5.29
C ALA A 341 4.88 -19.49 -6.24
N GLY A 342 3.63 -19.35 -5.80
CA GLY A 342 2.44 -19.58 -6.62
C GLY A 342 2.39 -18.65 -7.83
N GLN A 343 2.70 -17.37 -7.67
CA GLN A 343 2.77 -16.41 -8.78
C GLN A 343 3.85 -16.78 -9.83
N HIS A 344 5.00 -17.32 -9.40
CA HIS A 344 6.12 -17.63 -10.29
C HIS A 344 6.12 -19.06 -10.84
N GLN A 345 5.62 -20.03 -10.08
CA GLN A 345 5.69 -21.46 -10.39
C GLN A 345 4.31 -22.10 -10.58
N GLY A 346 3.23 -21.36 -10.32
CA GLY A 346 1.89 -21.94 -10.28
C GLY A 346 1.82 -23.06 -9.24
N LEU A 347 1.08 -24.12 -9.55
CA LEU A 347 0.92 -25.28 -8.66
C LEU A 347 2.20 -26.09 -8.45
N ALA A 348 3.24 -25.93 -9.28
CA ALA A 348 4.53 -26.58 -9.03
C ALA A 348 5.19 -26.11 -7.72
N ALA A 349 4.72 -25.00 -7.14
CA ALA A 349 5.15 -24.50 -5.84
C ALA A 349 4.67 -25.37 -4.66
N GLU A 350 3.72 -26.30 -4.86
CA GLU A 350 3.23 -27.23 -3.83
C GLU A 350 4.37 -28.03 -3.17
N LYS A 351 5.42 -28.36 -3.91
CA LYS A 351 6.62 -29.03 -3.39
C LYS A 351 7.30 -28.30 -2.21
N HIS A 352 7.04 -27.00 -2.05
CA HIS A 352 7.63 -26.20 -0.99
C HIS A 352 6.84 -26.29 0.34
N LEU A 353 5.61 -26.81 0.32
CA LEU A 353 4.80 -26.99 1.52
C LEU A 353 5.45 -27.88 2.57
N ASP A 354 6.16 -28.95 2.13
CA ASP A 354 6.86 -29.86 3.04
C ASP A 354 8.02 -29.24 3.82
N ARG A 355 8.43 -28.05 3.42
CA ARG A 355 9.48 -27.26 4.10
C ARG A 355 8.94 -26.48 5.30
N ILE A 356 7.63 -26.37 5.44
CA ILE A 356 6.97 -25.72 6.57
C ILE A 356 6.79 -26.75 7.69
N PRO A 357 7.44 -26.55 8.87
CA PRO A 357 7.48 -27.57 9.90
C PRO A 357 6.13 -27.84 10.57
N ASP A 358 5.34 -26.80 10.82
CA ASP A 358 4.04 -26.89 11.50
C ASP A 358 2.90 -27.18 10.52
N PRO A 359 2.04 -28.18 10.81
CA PRO A 359 0.90 -28.52 9.93
C PRO A 359 -0.13 -27.39 9.76
N GLY A 360 -0.35 -26.56 10.80
CA GLY A 360 -1.26 -25.39 10.71
C GLY A 360 -0.70 -24.29 9.83
N LEU A 361 0.61 -23.98 9.98
CA LEU A 361 1.29 -23.00 9.12
C LEU A 361 1.38 -23.49 7.67
N ARG A 362 1.58 -24.80 7.47
CA ARG A 362 1.57 -25.43 6.15
C ARG A 362 0.20 -25.28 5.48
N LEU A 363 -0.88 -25.46 6.24
CA LEU A 363 -2.25 -25.25 5.77
C LEU A 363 -2.47 -23.81 5.26
N PHE A 364 -2.03 -22.80 6.01
CA PHE A 364 -2.10 -21.42 5.55
C PHE A 364 -1.27 -21.16 4.30
N GLY A 365 -0.07 -21.70 4.22
CA GLY A 365 0.77 -21.66 3.01
C GLY A 365 0.08 -22.29 1.79
N GLN A 366 -0.59 -23.43 1.97
CA GLN A 366 -1.35 -24.12 0.93
C GLN A 366 -2.52 -23.26 0.41
N ILE A 367 -3.26 -22.59 1.30
CA ILE A 367 -4.38 -21.72 0.93
C ILE A 367 -3.85 -20.50 0.16
N GLU A 368 -2.76 -19.88 0.61
CA GLU A 368 -2.16 -18.73 -0.08
C GLU A 368 -1.58 -19.12 -1.45
N LEU A 369 -1.04 -20.32 -1.59
CA LEU A 369 -0.66 -20.84 -2.90
C LEU A 369 -1.87 -20.93 -3.84
N CYS A 370 -3.00 -21.45 -3.37
CA CYS A 370 -4.24 -21.47 -4.16
C CYS A 370 -4.69 -20.05 -4.54
N ALA A 371 -4.63 -19.11 -3.60
CA ALA A 371 -4.98 -17.71 -3.84
C ALA A 371 -4.12 -17.07 -4.93
N ALA A 372 -2.82 -17.31 -4.91
CA ALA A 372 -1.88 -16.81 -5.91
C ALA A 372 -2.16 -17.38 -7.30
N VAL A 373 -2.42 -18.68 -7.38
CA VAL A 373 -2.73 -19.38 -8.66
C VAL A 373 -4.06 -18.90 -9.25
N GLU A 374 -5.03 -18.56 -8.41
CA GLU A 374 -6.31 -17.96 -8.83
C GLU A 374 -6.22 -16.45 -9.10
N GLY A 375 -5.03 -15.85 -9.02
CA GLY A 375 -4.82 -14.42 -9.28
C GLY A 375 -5.48 -13.50 -8.26
N LEU A 376 -5.62 -13.93 -7.01
CA LEU A 376 -6.13 -13.09 -5.93
C LEU A 376 -5.04 -12.12 -5.45
N PRO A 377 -5.42 -10.93 -4.95
CA PRO A 377 -4.46 -10.05 -4.29
C PRO A 377 -3.93 -10.69 -3.01
N GLN A 378 -2.67 -10.42 -2.68
CA GLN A 378 -2.07 -10.83 -1.42
C GLN A 378 -2.74 -10.13 -0.25
N ILE A 379 -3.02 -10.87 0.84
CA ILE A 379 -3.51 -10.26 2.07
C ILE A 379 -2.34 -9.71 2.87
N GLY A 380 -2.51 -8.51 3.38
CA GLY A 380 -1.49 -7.78 4.11
C GLY A 380 -0.72 -6.89 3.15
N GLY A 381 -0.85 -5.59 3.35
CA GLY A 381 -0.13 -4.60 2.58
C GLY A 381 1.36 -4.84 2.62
N SER A 382 2.06 -4.27 1.67
CA SER A 382 3.52 -4.24 1.60
C SER A 382 4.12 -3.78 2.94
N ILE A 383 4.32 -4.70 3.88
CA ILE A 383 5.26 -4.46 4.95
C ILE A 383 6.63 -4.59 4.29
N THR A 384 7.28 -3.47 4.12
CA THR A 384 8.71 -3.42 3.82
C THR A 384 9.44 -4.30 4.83
N TRP A 385 10.14 -5.30 4.36
CA TRP A 385 10.92 -6.21 5.18
C TRP A 385 11.96 -5.41 5.97
N HIS A 386 11.70 -5.20 7.25
CA HIS A 386 12.70 -4.71 8.18
C HIS A 386 13.35 -5.91 8.88
N SER A 387 14.33 -6.50 8.24
CA SER A 387 15.23 -7.43 8.93
C SER A 387 16.16 -6.64 9.83
N SER A 388 15.94 -6.72 11.14
CA SER A 388 16.78 -6.07 12.15
C SER A 388 18.03 -6.86 12.55
N LYS A 389 18.40 -7.94 11.82
CA LYS A 389 19.59 -8.73 12.12
C LYS A 389 20.41 -9.03 10.86
N PRO A 390 21.76 -9.03 10.96
CA PRO A 390 22.60 -9.43 9.84
C PRO A 390 22.30 -10.89 9.47
N ARG A 391 22.00 -11.11 8.19
CA ARG A 391 21.77 -12.44 7.63
C ARG A 391 23.06 -13.28 7.78
N THR A 392 23.04 -14.30 8.60
CA THR A 392 24.07 -15.35 8.63
C THR A 392 23.75 -16.36 7.50
N GLY A 393 23.86 -15.92 6.26
CA GLY A 393 23.82 -16.78 5.09
C GLY A 393 25.23 -17.04 4.56
N ARG A 394 25.36 -17.95 3.57
CA ARG A 394 26.60 -18.10 2.79
C ARG A 394 27.09 -16.69 2.42
N VAL A 395 28.30 -16.36 2.81
CA VAL A 395 28.93 -15.09 2.45
C VAL A 395 29.16 -15.14 0.93
N CYS A 396 28.28 -14.45 0.18
CA CYS A 396 28.50 -14.24 -1.23
C CYS A 396 29.76 -13.41 -1.41
N SER A 397 30.56 -13.73 -2.38
CA SER A 397 31.71 -12.88 -2.74
C SER A 397 31.22 -11.50 -3.17
N PRO A 398 32.03 -10.43 -3.06
CA PRO A 398 31.67 -9.11 -3.56
C PRO A 398 31.21 -9.14 -5.02
N ALA A 399 31.84 -9.99 -5.86
CA ALA A 399 31.50 -10.13 -7.28
C ALA A 399 30.09 -10.74 -7.46
N GLU A 400 29.73 -11.79 -6.70
CA GLU A 400 28.37 -12.38 -6.74
C GLU A 400 27.32 -11.38 -6.25
N LEU A 401 27.64 -10.56 -5.25
CA LEU A 401 26.75 -9.51 -4.78
C LEU A 401 26.63 -8.37 -5.81
N ASP A 402 27.70 -8.03 -6.51
CA ASP A 402 27.67 -7.03 -7.57
C ASP A 402 26.88 -7.51 -8.81
N GLU A 403 26.92 -8.81 -9.10
CA GLU A 403 26.12 -9.42 -10.16
C GLU A 403 24.63 -9.43 -9.84
N MET A 404 24.26 -9.74 -8.58
CA MET A 404 22.87 -9.84 -8.15
C MET A 404 22.19 -8.48 -7.88
N PHE A 405 22.91 -7.56 -7.24
CA PHE A 405 22.34 -6.30 -6.72
C PHE A 405 22.98 -5.05 -7.32
N GLY A 406 23.82 -5.22 -8.30
CA GLY A 406 24.64 -4.14 -8.85
C GLY A 406 25.78 -3.72 -7.90
N PRO A 407 26.68 -2.86 -8.36
CA PRO A 407 27.79 -2.37 -7.57
C PRO A 407 27.32 -1.56 -6.36
N THR A 408 28.14 -1.46 -5.34
CA THR A 408 27.88 -0.58 -4.20
C THR A 408 27.83 0.88 -4.63
N VAL A 409 26.93 1.66 -4.03
CA VAL A 409 26.85 3.11 -4.28
C VAL A 409 28.03 3.78 -3.60
N PRO A 410 28.98 4.38 -4.37
CA PRO A 410 30.19 4.96 -3.80
C PRO A 410 29.89 6.14 -2.86
N GLY A 411 30.58 6.18 -1.72
CA GLY A 411 30.44 7.30 -0.78
C GLY A 411 29.13 7.36 0.00
N VAL A 412 28.32 6.30 -0.04
CA VAL A 412 27.04 6.22 0.69
C VAL A 412 27.09 5.10 1.72
N ARG A 413 26.77 5.43 2.96
CA ARG A 413 26.69 4.46 4.07
C ARG A 413 25.61 4.84 5.07
N CYS A 414 24.91 3.85 5.60
CA CYS A 414 23.98 4.07 6.72
C CYS A 414 24.72 4.70 7.91
N PRO A 415 24.28 5.82 8.45
CA PRO A 415 24.94 6.46 9.60
C PRO A 415 24.88 5.60 10.87
N LYS A 416 23.91 4.70 10.97
CA LYS A 416 23.69 3.83 12.14
C LYS A 416 24.50 2.54 12.06
N CYS A 417 24.24 1.67 11.07
CA CYS A 417 24.85 0.34 10.99
C CYS A 417 26.03 0.25 10.01
N LYS A 418 26.37 1.35 9.32
CA LYS A 418 27.48 1.43 8.34
C LYS A 418 27.29 0.57 7.08
N TRP A 419 26.10 0.00 6.88
CA TRP A 419 25.76 -0.72 5.65
C TRP A 419 25.82 0.20 4.43
N THR A 420 26.34 -0.33 3.33
CA THR A 420 26.48 0.38 2.06
C THR A 420 25.42 -0.11 1.09
N PRO A 421 24.54 0.77 0.57
CA PRO A 421 23.55 0.39 -0.43
C PRO A 421 24.20 0.03 -1.77
N ARG A 422 23.46 -0.74 -2.58
CA ARG A 422 23.86 -1.15 -3.91
C ARG A 422 22.96 -0.49 -4.96
N ALA A 423 23.41 -0.45 -6.21
CA ALA A 423 22.69 0.21 -7.30
C ALA A 423 21.26 -0.31 -7.49
N ASN A 424 21.03 -1.60 -7.29
CA ASN A 424 19.69 -2.21 -7.42
C ASN A 424 18.87 -2.24 -6.13
N ASN A 425 19.35 -1.62 -5.04
CA ASN A 425 18.51 -1.44 -3.85
C ASN A 425 17.46 -0.36 -4.13
N LEU A 426 16.21 -0.69 -3.86
CA LEU A 426 15.09 0.17 -4.17
C LEU A 426 14.35 0.58 -2.90
N TRP A 427 14.05 1.87 -2.82
CA TRP A 427 13.14 2.48 -1.83
C TRP A 427 11.83 2.80 -2.53
N SER A 428 10.73 2.77 -1.77
CA SER A 428 9.41 3.09 -2.30
C SER A 428 9.01 4.49 -1.85
N CYS A 429 8.54 5.30 -2.76
CA CYS A 429 7.88 6.56 -2.47
C CYS A 429 6.41 6.34 -2.09
N ASN A 430 5.78 7.30 -1.44
CA ASN A 430 4.34 7.30 -1.17
C ASN A 430 3.49 7.32 -2.46
N CYS A 431 4.06 7.77 -3.59
CA CYS A 431 3.42 7.67 -4.90
C CYS A 431 3.49 6.26 -5.53
N GLY A 432 4.12 5.30 -4.85
CA GLY A 432 4.32 3.94 -5.36
C GLY A 432 5.58 3.74 -6.21
N HIS A 433 6.25 4.82 -6.64
CA HIS A 433 7.47 4.71 -7.42
C HIS A 433 8.60 4.08 -6.59
N ARG A 434 9.39 3.21 -7.24
CA ARG A 434 10.52 2.51 -6.60
C ARG A 434 11.81 2.80 -7.34
N TRP A 435 12.80 3.33 -6.62
CA TRP A 435 14.10 3.71 -7.19
C TRP A 435 15.21 3.62 -6.14
N ASN A 436 16.45 3.70 -6.57
CA ASN A 436 17.55 3.89 -5.63
C ASN A 436 17.58 5.37 -5.20
N THR A 437 17.19 5.63 -3.95
CA THR A 437 17.05 7.01 -3.44
C THR A 437 18.37 7.82 -3.49
N PHE A 438 19.51 7.15 -3.59
CA PHE A 438 20.82 7.81 -3.67
C PHE A 438 21.21 8.26 -5.08
N ASP A 439 20.56 7.73 -6.13
CA ASP A 439 20.76 8.19 -7.51
C ASP A 439 20.26 9.63 -7.71
N THR A 440 19.27 10.02 -6.93
CA THR A 440 18.61 11.33 -7.04
C THR A 440 18.73 12.16 -5.77
N ARG A 441 19.57 11.76 -4.83
CA ARG A 441 19.73 12.42 -3.52
C ARG A 441 18.41 12.54 -2.73
N GLY A 442 17.58 11.51 -2.78
CA GLY A 442 16.32 11.46 -2.07
C GLY A 442 15.13 12.05 -2.85
N LEU A 443 15.33 12.59 -4.03
CA LEU A 443 14.26 13.10 -4.87
C LEU A 443 13.58 11.94 -5.59
N CYS A 444 12.27 11.74 -5.38
CA CYS A 444 11.52 10.73 -6.13
C CYS A 444 11.47 11.10 -7.63
N PRO A 445 11.91 10.24 -8.55
CA PRO A 445 11.89 10.55 -9.98
C PRO A 445 10.48 10.76 -10.54
N ASP A 446 9.49 10.16 -9.92
CA ASP A 446 8.11 10.17 -10.39
C ASP A 446 7.33 11.39 -9.87
N CYS A 447 7.06 11.46 -8.56
CA CYS A 447 6.26 12.55 -7.97
C CYS A 447 7.09 13.75 -7.52
N ARG A 448 8.42 13.70 -7.62
CA ARG A 448 9.36 14.76 -7.23
C ARG A 448 9.36 15.12 -5.74
N TYR A 449 8.77 14.26 -4.92
CA TYR A 449 8.86 14.45 -3.48
C TYR A 449 10.32 14.29 -3.02
N GLN A 450 10.82 15.27 -2.26
CA GLN A 450 12.16 15.23 -1.66
C GLN A 450 12.09 14.52 -0.30
N TRP A 451 12.74 13.37 -0.21
CA TRP A 451 12.85 12.64 1.04
C TRP A 451 14.04 13.18 1.86
N GLU A 452 13.75 13.77 3.01
CA GLU A 452 14.76 14.26 3.95
C GLU A 452 15.34 13.16 4.83
N VAL A 453 14.58 12.09 5.04
CA VAL A 453 14.99 10.92 5.81
C VAL A 453 14.92 9.67 4.96
N THR A 454 15.85 8.74 5.21
CA THR A 454 15.93 7.46 4.50
C THR A 454 16.01 6.32 5.50
N GLY A 455 15.12 5.34 5.33
CA GLY A 455 15.15 4.08 6.09
C GLY A 455 16.26 3.17 5.58
N CYS A 456 17.04 2.63 6.48
CA CYS A 456 18.07 1.66 6.12
C CYS A 456 17.44 0.29 5.82
N LEU A 457 17.69 -0.25 4.63
CA LEU A 457 17.19 -1.58 4.25
C LEU A 457 17.83 -2.72 5.04
N GLN A 458 18.94 -2.45 5.75
CA GLN A 458 19.64 -3.43 6.56
C GLN A 458 19.21 -3.41 8.04
N CYS A 459 19.14 -2.23 8.67
CA CYS A 459 18.82 -2.13 10.11
C CYS A 459 17.43 -1.55 10.38
N GLY A 460 16.70 -1.09 9.37
CA GLY A 460 15.37 -0.49 9.52
C GLY A 460 15.34 0.94 10.09
N GLU A 461 16.46 1.43 10.62
CA GLU A 461 16.52 2.74 11.26
C GLU A 461 16.41 3.89 10.26
N MET A 462 15.61 4.90 10.61
CA MET A 462 15.48 6.14 9.85
C MET A 462 16.62 7.10 10.20
N SER A 463 17.16 7.76 9.19
CA SER A 463 18.23 8.75 9.36
C SER A 463 18.09 9.86 8.33
N PRO A 464 18.52 11.10 8.64
CA PRO A 464 18.56 12.18 7.66
C PRO A 464 19.29 11.74 6.40
N HIS A 465 18.69 11.97 5.22
CA HIS A 465 19.25 11.53 3.95
C HIS A 465 20.67 12.08 3.71
N ALA A 466 20.90 13.32 4.15
CA ALA A 466 22.21 13.98 4.03
C ALA A 466 23.34 13.27 4.84
N GLU A 467 23.01 12.59 5.95
CA GLU A 467 23.99 11.90 6.79
C GLU A 467 24.48 10.57 6.18
N TRP A 468 23.86 10.10 5.11
CA TRP A 468 24.30 8.89 4.42
C TRP A 468 25.55 9.12 3.57
N TYR A 469 25.81 10.35 3.17
CA TYR A 469 26.97 10.68 2.33
C TYR A 469 28.21 10.84 3.18
N VAL A 470 29.19 9.96 2.96
CA VAL A 470 30.50 10.04 3.65
C VAL A 470 31.24 11.22 3.07
N GLN A 471 31.51 12.24 3.91
CA GLN A 471 32.40 13.33 3.51
C GLN A 471 33.78 12.74 3.19
N GLN A 472 34.26 12.98 1.99
CA GLN A 472 35.62 12.62 1.57
C GLN A 472 36.64 13.53 2.26
#